data_f5292b4d4c4bc0491002892fcc77ebee
#
_entry.id   f5292b4d4c4bc0491002892fcc77ebee
#
_cell.length_a   1.000
_cell.length_b   1.000
_cell.length_c   1.000
_cell.angle_alpha   90.00
_cell.angle_beta   90.00
_cell.angle_gamma   90.00
#
_symmetry.space_group_name_H-M   'P 1'
#
loop_
_entity.id
_entity.type
_entity.pdbx_description
1 polymer ?
#
loop_
_entity_poly.entity_id
_entity_poly.type
_entity_poly.pdbx_seq_one_letter_code
_entity_poly.pdbx_strand_id
1 'polypeptide(L)'
;FFGAADFRDITLAVPVSLGRLPELFDFAQQVDAFHLLVDSELAVSSVSAMAVDRAQRASVFLKVDCGYGRAGVVPNSPHAFRLAEMLSEAEWIDFRGLLTHGGHSYDCKNRDEIRAVAVQERLAVVGFADALRHRGIVVPEVSIGSTPTMCVTDDLSGVTEIRPGNYVLFDQFQAAI
;
A
#
# COMPACT_ATOMS: atom_id res chain seq x y z
N PHE A 1 -1.27 10.55 -17.00
CA PHE A 1 -0.67 11.81 -16.58
C PHE A 1 0.78 11.60 -16.13
N PHE A 2 1.03 10.88 -15.04
CA PHE A 2 2.39 10.72 -14.50
C PHE A 2 3.35 10.01 -15.47
N GLY A 3 2.93 8.92 -16.11
CA GLY A 3 3.77 8.26 -17.13
C GLY A 3 4.11 9.16 -18.32
N ALA A 4 3.18 10.03 -18.73
CA ALA A 4 3.43 11.03 -19.78
C ALA A 4 4.36 12.19 -19.30
N ALA A 5 4.56 12.34 -17.99
CA ALA A 5 5.48 13.29 -17.37
C ALA A 5 6.81 12.64 -16.97
N ASP A 6 7.13 11.49 -17.57
CA ASP A 6 8.36 10.73 -17.40
C ASP A 6 8.60 10.13 -15.99
N PHE A 7 7.53 9.97 -15.20
CA PHE A 7 7.60 9.13 -14.00
C PHE A 7 7.56 7.67 -14.43
N ARG A 8 8.60 6.91 -14.06
CA ARG A 8 8.81 5.54 -14.57
C ARG A 8 8.50 4.46 -13.55
N ASP A 9 8.45 4.80 -12.26
CA ASP A 9 8.03 3.93 -11.16
C ASP A 9 6.77 4.51 -10.52
N ILE A 10 5.65 3.80 -10.64
CA ILE A 10 4.32 4.30 -10.28
C ILE A 10 3.56 3.27 -9.47
N THR A 11 3.09 3.67 -8.28
CA THR A 11 2.16 2.87 -7.47
C THR A 11 0.74 3.41 -7.60
N LEU A 12 -0.22 2.57 -8.02
CA LEU A 12 -1.64 2.86 -7.93
C LEU A 12 -2.08 2.67 -6.46
N ALA A 13 -2.06 3.75 -5.68
CA ALA A 13 -2.26 3.73 -4.23
C ALA A 13 -3.74 3.63 -3.78
N VAL A 14 -4.60 3.10 -4.64
CA VAL A 14 -6.01 2.75 -4.35
C VAL A 14 -6.25 1.30 -4.73
N PRO A 15 -7.17 0.57 -4.04
CA PRO A 15 -7.52 -0.78 -4.44
C PRO A 15 -7.95 -0.83 -5.91
N VAL A 16 -7.44 -1.82 -6.62
CA VAL A 16 -7.62 -1.96 -8.07
C VAL A 16 -9.08 -2.11 -8.46
N SER A 17 -9.51 -1.37 -9.47
CA SER A 17 -10.82 -1.57 -10.10
C SER A 17 -10.74 -2.72 -11.10
N LEU A 18 -11.49 -3.80 -10.86
CA LEU A 18 -11.44 -5.03 -11.66
C LEU A 18 -11.82 -4.78 -13.13
N GLY A 19 -12.77 -3.89 -13.38
CA GLY A 19 -13.18 -3.53 -14.74
C GLY A 19 -12.11 -2.79 -15.56
N ARG A 20 -11.05 -2.31 -14.90
CA ARG A 20 -9.94 -1.59 -15.55
C ARG A 20 -8.66 -2.40 -15.65
N LEU A 21 -8.65 -3.65 -15.22
CA LEU A 21 -7.45 -4.50 -15.28
C LEU A 21 -6.78 -4.52 -16.67
N PRO A 22 -7.51 -4.69 -17.78
CA PRO A 22 -6.88 -4.68 -19.11
C PRO A 22 -6.08 -3.39 -19.37
N GLU A 23 -6.66 -2.23 -19.07
CA GLU A 23 -5.99 -0.92 -19.25
C GLU A 23 -4.77 -0.76 -18.33
N LEU A 24 -4.85 -1.27 -17.08
CA LEU A 24 -3.75 -1.20 -16.13
C LEU A 24 -2.57 -2.06 -16.57
N PHE A 25 -2.83 -3.25 -17.12
CA PHE A 25 -1.80 -4.11 -17.67
C PHE A 25 -1.17 -3.53 -18.93
N ASP A 26 -1.97 -2.89 -19.81
CA ASP A 26 -1.45 -2.18 -20.98
C ASP A 26 -0.58 -0.98 -20.55
N PHE A 27 -0.98 -0.25 -19.52
CA PHE A 27 -0.19 0.85 -18.97
C PHE A 27 1.12 0.36 -18.33
N ALA A 28 1.10 -0.76 -17.63
CA ALA A 28 2.29 -1.34 -17.00
C ALA A 28 3.44 -1.60 -17.98
N GLN A 29 3.14 -1.81 -19.28
CA GLN A 29 4.16 -1.99 -20.32
C GLN A 29 4.81 -0.68 -20.76
N GLN A 30 4.28 0.47 -20.35
CA GLN A 30 4.75 1.79 -20.77
C GLN A 30 5.68 2.47 -19.74
N VAL A 31 5.87 1.85 -18.57
CA VAL A 31 6.69 2.35 -17.47
C VAL A 31 7.65 1.27 -16.98
N ASP A 32 8.66 1.64 -16.21
CA ASP A 32 9.68 0.68 -15.75
C ASP A 32 9.16 -0.19 -14.60
N ALA A 33 8.31 0.40 -13.74
CA ALA A 33 7.62 -0.30 -12.67
C ALA A 33 6.19 0.25 -12.48
N PHE A 34 5.22 -0.65 -12.35
CA PHE A 34 3.83 -0.29 -12.05
C PHE A 34 3.27 -1.25 -11.01
N HIS A 35 2.89 -0.71 -9.87
CA HIS A 35 2.45 -1.48 -8.72
C HIS A 35 0.94 -1.32 -8.51
N LEU A 36 0.24 -2.45 -8.44
CA LEU A 36 -1.18 -2.54 -8.13
C LEU A 36 -1.40 -2.71 -6.64
N LEU A 37 -2.58 -2.34 -6.16
CA LEU A 37 -2.97 -2.48 -4.77
C LEU A 37 -4.24 -3.34 -4.67
N VAL A 38 -4.21 -4.37 -3.83
CA VAL A 38 -5.35 -5.30 -3.61
C VAL A 38 -5.68 -5.42 -2.14
N ASP A 39 -6.95 -5.76 -1.82
CA ASP A 39 -7.43 -5.93 -0.45
C ASP A 39 -8.52 -7.01 -0.32
N SER A 40 -8.74 -7.81 -1.37
CA SER A 40 -9.75 -8.86 -1.37
C SER A 40 -9.32 -10.08 -2.19
N GLU A 41 -9.86 -11.27 -1.88
CA GLU A 41 -9.61 -12.50 -2.63
C GLU A 41 -9.98 -12.37 -4.10
N LEU A 42 -11.10 -11.67 -4.37
CA LEU A 42 -11.54 -11.43 -5.74
C LEU A 42 -10.53 -10.58 -6.51
N ALA A 43 -9.97 -9.55 -5.88
CA ALA A 43 -8.96 -8.71 -6.52
C ALA A 43 -7.66 -9.50 -6.78
N VAL A 44 -7.17 -10.28 -5.81
CA VAL A 44 -6.00 -11.15 -5.97
C VAL A 44 -6.21 -12.13 -7.11
N SER A 45 -7.33 -12.86 -7.11
CA SER A 45 -7.64 -13.87 -8.14
C SER A 45 -7.77 -13.24 -9.52
N SER A 46 -8.42 -12.07 -9.63
CA SER A 46 -8.60 -11.38 -10.91
C SER A 46 -7.28 -10.85 -11.50
N VAL A 47 -6.43 -10.27 -10.64
CA VAL A 47 -5.08 -9.83 -11.08
C VAL A 47 -4.23 -11.03 -11.49
N SER A 48 -4.25 -12.12 -10.72
CA SER A 48 -3.51 -13.35 -11.04
C SER A 48 -3.98 -13.97 -12.37
N ALA A 49 -5.29 -14.05 -12.60
CA ALA A 49 -5.86 -14.57 -13.83
C ALA A 49 -5.45 -13.71 -15.04
N MET A 50 -5.51 -12.37 -14.92
CA MET A 50 -5.08 -11.46 -15.99
C MET A 50 -3.57 -11.57 -16.26
N ALA A 51 -2.75 -11.72 -15.22
CA ALA A 51 -1.31 -11.90 -15.36
C ALA A 51 -0.96 -13.16 -16.15
N VAL A 52 -1.64 -14.27 -15.86
CA VAL A 52 -1.51 -15.53 -16.62
C VAL A 52 -1.97 -15.36 -18.08
N ASP A 53 -3.17 -14.80 -18.28
CA ASP A 53 -3.77 -14.61 -19.62
C ASP A 53 -2.88 -13.74 -20.53
N ARG A 54 -2.28 -12.71 -19.96
CA ARG A 54 -1.37 -11.81 -20.67
C ARG A 54 0.08 -12.29 -20.73
N ALA A 55 0.44 -13.39 -20.06
CA ALA A 55 1.82 -13.83 -19.82
C ALA A 55 2.71 -12.65 -19.33
N GLN A 56 2.16 -11.82 -18.45
CA GLN A 56 2.77 -10.58 -17.94
C GLN A 56 2.73 -10.58 -16.42
N ARG A 57 3.90 -10.50 -15.77
CA ARG A 57 3.97 -10.41 -14.32
C ARG A 57 3.33 -9.12 -13.80
N ALA A 58 2.60 -9.23 -12.71
CA ALA A 58 2.00 -8.08 -12.04
C ALA A 58 2.68 -7.85 -10.69
N SER A 59 3.13 -6.63 -10.46
CA SER A 59 3.68 -6.20 -9.19
C SER A 59 2.57 -5.70 -8.26
N VAL A 60 2.45 -6.25 -7.04
CA VAL A 60 1.26 -6.08 -6.20
C VAL A 60 1.62 -5.83 -4.74
N PHE A 61 1.02 -4.79 -4.16
CA PHE A 61 0.97 -4.56 -2.72
C PHE A 61 -0.35 -5.07 -2.13
N LEU A 62 -0.29 -5.61 -0.92
CA LEU A 62 -1.47 -5.86 -0.10
C LEU A 62 -1.80 -4.60 0.70
N LYS A 63 -3.03 -4.10 0.54
CA LYS A 63 -3.54 -2.97 1.32
C LYS A 63 -3.86 -3.40 2.74
N VAL A 64 -3.28 -2.68 3.72
CA VAL A 64 -3.52 -2.88 5.15
C VAL A 64 -4.33 -1.71 5.71
N ASP A 65 -5.35 -2.01 6.49
CA ASP A 65 -6.06 -1.02 7.30
C ASP A 65 -5.33 -0.84 8.64
N CYS A 66 -4.77 0.33 8.86
CA CYS A 66 -4.09 0.68 10.10
C CYS A 66 -5.02 1.26 11.18
N GLY A 67 -6.33 1.15 11.00
CA GLY A 67 -7.34 1.66 11.93
C GLY A 67 -8.20 2.79 11.37
N TYR A 68 -8.02 3.15 10.09
CA TYR A 68 -8.84 4.17 9.43
C TYR A 68 -10.22 3.64 9.01
N GLY A 69 -10.34 2.33 8.76
CA GLY A 69 -11.61 1.70 8.38
C GLY A 69 -12.11 2.04 6.96
N ARG A 70 -11.24 2.56 6.08
CA ARG A 70 -11.62 2.96 4.72
C ARG A 70 -11.46 1.85 3.69
N ALA A 71 -10.32 1.19 3.70
CA ALA A 71 -9.95 0.12 2.76
C ALA A 71 -8.76 -0.66 3.30
N GLY A 72 -8.64 -1.92 2.90
CA GLY A 72 -7.56 -2.80 3.29
C GLY A 72 -7.98 -3.88 4.27
N VAL A 73 -7.10 -4.84 4.47
CA VAL A 73 -7.30 -5.93 5.42
C VAL A 73 -6.88 -5.54 6.83
N VAL A 74 -7.59 -6.05 7.82
CA VAL A 74 -7.20 -5.91 9.23
C VAL A 74 -5.92 -6.72 9.46
N PRO A 75 -4.80 -6.10 9.89
CA PRO A 75 -3.54 -6.80 10.08
C PRO A 75 -3.68 -7.98 11.07
N ASN A 76 -2.93 -9.03 10.84
CA ASN A 76 -2.95 -10.27 11.64
C ASN A 76 -4.30 -11.02 11.67
N SER A 77 -5.29 -10.62 10.88
CA SER A 77 -6.51 -11.41 10.72
C SER A 77 -6.26 -12.65 9.87
N PRO A 78 -7.06 -13.74 10.04
CA PRO A 78 -6.96 -14.91 9.17
C PRO A 78 -7.10 -14.56 7.68
N HIS A 79 -7.97 -13.59 7.37
CA HIS A 79 -8.17 -13.10 6.01
C HIS A 79 -6.91 -12.41 5.45
N ALA A 80 -6.25 -11.55 6.24
CA ALA A 80 -5.02 -10.88 5.82
C ALA A 80 -3.89 -11.88 5.52
N PHE A 81 -3.72 -12.89 6.37
CA PHE A 81 -2.74 -13.96 6.14
C PHE A 81 -3.05 -14.74 4.86
N ARG A 82 -4.32 -15.10 4.65
CA ARG A 82 -4.75 -15.81 3.44
C ARG A 82 -4.43 -15.03 2.17
N LEU A 83 -4.70 -13.72 2.13
CA LEU A 83 -4.38 -12.90 0.96
C LEU A 83 -2.88 -12.80 0.71
N ALA A 84 -2.08 -12.66 1.76
CA ALA A 84 -0.63 -12.63 1.64
C ALA A 84 -0.07 -13.98 1.13
N GLU A 85 -0.61 -15.11 1.60
CA GLU A 85 -0.30 -16.45 1.09
C GLU A 85 -0.64 -16.56 -0.40
N MET A 86 -1.86 -16.22 -0.80
CA MET A 86 -2.27 -16.22 -2.20
C MET A 86 -1.36 -15.38 -3.10
N LEU A 87 -0.95 -14.19 -2.64
CA LEU A 87 -0.05 -13.32 -3.38
C LEU A 87 1.37 -13.89 -3.51
N SER A 88 1.87 -14.51 -2.42
CA SER A 88 3.23 -15.06 -2.38
C SER A 88 3.38 -16.36 -3.18
N GLU A 89 2.29 -17.13 -3.35
CA GLU A 89 2.28 -18.40 -4.07
C GLU A 89 1.94 -18.26 -5.56
N ALA A 90 1.39 -17.13 -5.97
CA ALA A 90 0.97 -16.92 -7.35
C ALA A 90 2.17 -16.71 -8.28
N GLU A 91 2.37 -17.62 -9.23
CA GLU A 91 3.54 -17.67 -10.13
C GLU A 91 3.78 -16.35 -10.90
N TRP A 92 2.71 -15.68 -11.32
CA TRP A 92 2.76 -14.46 -12.14
C TRP A 92 2.58 -13.17 -11.32
N ILE A 93 2.68 -13.25 -9.99
CA ILE A 93 2.63 -12.10 -9.09
C ILE A 93 4.01 -11.85 -8.47
N ASP A 94 4.44 -10.61 -8.52
CA ASP A 94 5.52 -10.09 -7.69
C ASP A 94 4.91 -9.44 -6.45
N PHE A 95 4.85 -10.18 -5.34
CA PHE A 95 4.37 -9.63 -4.08
C PHE A 95 5.39 -8.64 -3.53
N ARG A 96 5.10 -7.35 -3.67
CA ARG A 96 5.99 -6.26 -3.26
C ARG A 96 6.00 -6.02 -1.76
N GLY A 97 4.89 -6.30 -1.08
CA GLY A 97 4.79 -6.11 0.35
C GLY A 97 3.48 -5.46 0.78
N LEU A 98 3.56 -4.65 1.82
CA LEU A 98 2.39 -4.07 2.48
C LEU A 98 2.33 -2.56 2.28
N LEU A 99 1.12 -2.03 2.05
CA LEU A 99 0.89 -0.60 1.90
C LEU A 99 -0.30 -0.18 2.76
N THR A 100 -0.12 0.86 3.59
CA THR A 100 -1.19 1.45 4.40
C THR A 100 -1.29 2.97 4.22
N HIS A 101 -2.28 3.59 4.87
CA HIS A 101 -2.46 5.04 4.86
C HIS A 101 -3.22 5.47 6.11
N GLY A 102 -2.56 6.24 6.96
CA GLY A 102 -3.12 6.80 8.19
C GLY A 102 -4.04 8.01 7.96
N GLY A 103 -5.08 7.84 7.11
CA GLY A 103 -5.96 8.93 6.70
C GLY A 103 -6.75 9.59 7.84
N HIS A 104 -7.00 8.87 8.92
CA HIS A 104 -7.65 9.44 10.11
C HIS A 104 -6.79 10.50 10.83
N SER A 105 -5.52 10.64 10.46
CA SER A 105 -4.68 11.75 10.92
C SER A 105 -5.18 13.14 10.49
N TYR A 106 -5.99 13.20 9.43
CA TYR A 106 -6.60 14.45 8.97
C TYR A 106 -7.78 14.92 9.86
N ASP A 107 -8.32 14.04 10.70
CA ASP A 107 -9.38 14.35 11.66
C ASP A 107 -8.84 14.75 13.05
N CYS A 108 -7.53 14.64 13.25
CA CYS A 108 -6.85 14.97 14.50
C CYS A 108 -6.85 16.48 14.75
N LYS A 109 -6.92 16.86 16.04
CA LYS A 109 -7.03 18.27 16.47
C LYS A 109 -5.70 18.88 16.93
N ASN A 110 -4.70 18.05 17.14
CA ASN A 110 -3.39 18.49 17.65
C ASN A 110 -2.29 17.49 17.25
N ARG A 111 -1.03 17.92 17.43
CA ARG A 111 0.15 17.14 17.06
C ARG A 111 0.28 15.81 17.82
N ASP A 112 -0.18 15.74 19.05
CA ASP A 112 -0.06 14.51 19.86
C ASP A 112 -1.04 13.44 19.37
N GLU A 113 -2.24 13.83 18.95
CA GLU A 113 -3.18 12.91 18.30
C GLU A 113 -2.63 12.41 16.97
N ILE A 114 -2.03 13.27 16.16
CA ILE A 114 -1.39 12.87 14.89
C ILE A 114 -0.21 11.92 15.14
N ARG A 115 0.61 12.19 16.19
CA ARG A 115 1.72 11.31 16.58
C ARG A 115 1.21 9.93 17.01
N ALA A 116 0.10 9.87 17.75
CA ALA A 116 -0.52 8.58 18.12
C ALA A 116 -0.96 7.79 16.87
N VAL A 117 -1.56 8.46 15.88
CA VAL A 117 -1.91 7.84 14.59
C VAL A 117 -0.66 7.36 13.84
N ALA A 118 0.41 8.16 13.80
CA ALA A 118 1.65 7.79 13.14
C ALA A 118 2.29 6.52 13.74
N VAL A 119 2.31 6.45 15.07
CA VAL A 119 2.78 5.26 15.80
C VAL A 119 1.90 4.05 15.51
N GLN A 120 0.57 4.22 15.56
CA GLN A 120 -0.39 3.15 15.26
C GLN A 120 -0.23 2.65 13.81
N GLU A 121 -0.12 3.55 12.82
CA GLU A 121 0.08 3.23 11.41
C GLU A 121 1.32 2.35 11.24
N ARG A 122 2.46 2.77 11.78
CA ARG A 122 3.71 2.01 11.70
C ARG A 122 3.62 0.65 12.38
N LEU A 123 3.17 0.61 13.64
CA LEU A 123 3.09 -0.64 14.40
C LEU A 123 2.16 -1.66 13.75
N ALA A 124 1.05 -1.22 13.19
CA ALA A 124 0.10 -2.09 12.52
C ALA A 124 0.72 -2.80 11.31
N VAL A 125 1.40 -2.05 10.43
CA VAL A 125 1.93 -2.61 9.19
C VAL A 125 3.27 -3.31 9.39
N VAL A 126 4.18 -2.78 10.20
CA VAL A 126 5.47 -3.42 10.50
C VAL A 126 5.25 -4.71 11.29
N GLY A 127 4.39 -4.69 12.31
CA GLY A 127 4.04 -5.90 13.07
C GLY A 127 3.42 -6.99 12.20
N PHE A 128 2.59 -6.62 11.23
CA PHE A 128 2.04 -7.60 10.27
C PHE A 128 3.11 -8.09 9.30
N ALA A 129 4.00 -7.25 8.81
CA ALA A 129 5.14 -7.67 7.98
C ALA A 129 6.03 -8.69 8.70
N ASP A 130 6.30 -8.46 9.98
CA ASP A 130 7.09 -9.39 10.79
C ASP A 130 6.35 -10.71 11.01
N ALA A 131 5.04 -10.68 11.26
CA ALA A 131 4.23 -11.89 11.38
C ALA A 131 4.22 -12.72 10.08
N LEU A 132 4.20 -12.06 8.91
CA LEU A 132 4.32 -12.73 7.61
C LEU A 132 5.71 -13.33 7.40
N ARG A 133 6.77 -12.59 7.73
CA ARG A 133 8.16 -13.08 7.65
C ARG A 133 8.39 -14.31 8.54
N HIS A 134 7.82 -14.33 9.74
CA HIS A 134 7.87 -15.51 10.63
C HIS A 134 7.15 -16.74 10.04
N ARG A 135 6.22 -16.53 9.11
CA ARG A 135 5.56 -17.63 8.36
C ARG A 135 6.30 -17.99 7.06
N GLY A 136 7.46 -17.41 6.80
CA GLY A 136 8.25 -17.66 5.60
C GLY A 136 7.80 -16.86 4.37
N ILE A 137 6.85 -15.92 4.51
CA ILE A 137 6.44 -15.05 3.42
C ILE A 137 7.39 -13.86 3.34
N VAL A 138 8.01 -13.68 2.18
CA VAL A 138 8.90 -12.54 1.93
C VAL A 138 8.07 -11.26 1.79
N VAL A 139 8.40 -10.24 2.58
CA VAL A 139 7.79 -8.90 2.53
C VAL A 139 8.91 -7.91 2.26
N PRO A 140 9.20 -7.59 0.98
CA PRO A 140 10.29 -6.69 0.61
C PRO A 140 10.04 -5.26 1.08
N GLU A 141 8.82 -4.77 0.91
CA GLU A 141 8.48 -3.37 1.15
C GLU A 141 7.37 -3.21 2.19
N VAL A 142 7.54 -2.18 3.01
CA VAL A 142 6.56 -1.71 4.00
C VAL A 142 6.36 -0.22 3.77
N SER A 143 5.24 0.12 3.13
CA SER A 143 4.93 1.46 2.67
C SER A 143 3.86 2.11 3.53
N ILE A 144 4.17 3.26 4.12
CA ILE A 144 3.27 3.99 5.02
C ILE A 144 3.14 5.46 4.61
N GLY A 145 2.22 6.16 5.25
CA GLY A 145 2.25 7.60 5.36
C GLY A 145 1.02 8.32 4.82
N SER A 146 0.81 9.43 5.51
CA SER A 146 0.03 10.59 5.12
C SER A 146 0.91 11.81 5.38
N THR A 147 0.57 12.97 4.82
CA THR A 147 1.37 14.18 5.12
C THR A 147 1.38 14.51 6.61
N PRO A 148 0.24 14.51 7.35
CA PRO A 148 0.27 14.81 8.77
C PRO A 148 1.13 13.83 9.59
N THR A 149 1.00 12.52 9.36
CA THR A 149 1.78 11.52 10.11
C THR A 149 3.28 11.66 9.87
N MET A 150 3.69 11.95 8.63
CA MET A 150 5.12 12.12 8.30
C MET A 150 5.73 13.42 8.85
N CYS A 151 4.91 14.44 9.14
CA CYS A 151 5.39 15.67 9.77
C CYS A 151 5.73 15.52 11.27
N VAL A 152 5.28 14.45 11.92
CA VAL A 152 5.43 14.25 13.37
C VAL A 152 6.06 12.89 13.75
N THR A 153 6.38 12.07 12.75
CA THR A 153 6.98 10.75 12.97
C THR A 153 8.43 10.88 13.44
N ASP A 154 8.74 10.23 14.56
CA ASP A 154 10.09 10.18 15.13
C ASP A 154 10.77 8.81 14.88
N ASP A 155 10.01 7.78 14.51
CA ASP A 155 10.49 6.41 14.31
C ASP A 155 9.91 5.79 13.04
N LEU A 156 10.79 5.44 12.11
CA LEU A 156 10.50 4.75 10.86
C LEU A 156 11.11 3.33 10.80
N SER A 157 11.48 2.75 11.94
CA SER A 157 12.05 1.40 11.99
C SER A 157 11.12 0.38 11.35
N GLY A 158 11.65 -0.40 10.40
CA GLY A 158 10.89 -1.42 9.66
C GLY A 158 10.10 -0.89 8.45
N VAL A 159 10.11 0.43 8.21
CA VAL A 159 9.50 1.08 7.04
C VAL A 159 10.52 1.19 5.92
N THR A 160 10.10 0.95 4.68
CA THR A 160 10.95 1.06 3.48
C THR A 160 10.55 2.22 2.58
N GLU A 161 9.28 2.66 2.64
CA GLU A 161 8.73 3.73 1.82
C GLU A 161 7.78 4.62 2.61
N ILE A 162 7.84 5.93 2.37
CA ILE A 162 6.89 6.92 2.90
C ILE A 162 6.21 7.68 1.76
N ARG A 163 4.90 8.02 1.95
CA ARG A 163 4.07 8.63 0.89
C ARG A 163 3.35 9.92 1.35
N PRO A 164 4.09 10.99 1.72
CA PRO A 164 3.48 12.28 2.05
C PRO A 164 2.99 12.98 0.78
N GLY A 165 1.67 12.96 0.51
CA GLY A 165 1.10 13.46 -0.74
C GLY A 165 1.09 14.98 -0.89
N ASN A 166 0.91 15.73 0.21
CA ASN A 166 0.75 17.18 0.19
C ASN A 166 2.04 17.97 0.50
N TYR A 167 3.18 17.30 0.58
CA TYR A 167 4.42 17.96 1.03
C TYR A 167 4.89 19.08 0.09
N VAL A 168 4.50 19.05 -1.19
CA VAL A 168 4.84 20.09 -2.19
C VAL A 168 3.87 21.27 -2.12
N LEU A 169 2.59 20.99 -1.87
CA LEU A 169 1.51 21.98 -1.83
C LEU A 169 0.88 21.95 -0.43
N PHE A 170 1.65 22.43 0.55
CA PHE A 170 1.21 22.49 1.95
C PHE A 170 0.01 23.44 2.06
N ASP A 171 -1.18 22.92 2.29
CA ASP A 171 -2.40 23.69 2.39
C ASP A 171 -2.59 24.33 3.77
N GLN A 172 -3.63 25.15 3.91
CA GLN A 172 -3.92 25.86 5.15
C GLN A 172 -4.18 24.89 6.32
N PHE A 173 -4.78 23.73 6.06
CA PHE A 173 -5.01 22.70 7.10
C PHE A 173 -3.69 22.16 7.61
N GLN A 174 -2.79 21.79 6.71
CA GLN A 174 -1.45 21.27 7.03
C GLN A 174 -0.60 22.30 7.80
N ALA A 175 -0.79 23.59 7.50
CA ALA A 175 -0.08 24.68 8.18
C ALA A 175 -0.60 24.97 9.59
N ALA A 176 -1.82 24.51 9.92
CA ALA A 176 -2.46 24.72 11.21
C ALA A 176 -2.18 23.63 12.25
N ILE A 177 -1.58 22.51 11.82
CA ILE A 177 -1.22 21.36 12.64
C ILE A 177 0.31 21.37 12.86
#